data_d6554040c16a042e3db865ffb1cd4afa
#
_entry.id   d6554040c16a042e3db865ffb1cd4afa
#
_cell.length_a   1.000
_cell.length_b   1.000
_cell.length_c   1.000
_cell.angle_alpha   90.00
_cell.angle_beta   90.00
_cell.angle_gamma   90.00
#
_symmetry.space_group_name_H-M   'P 1'
#
loop_
_entity.id
_entity.type
_entity.pdbx_description
1 polymer ?
#
loop_
_entity_poly.entity_id
_entity_poly.type
_entity_poly.pdbx_seq_one_letter_code
_entity_poly.pdbx_strand_id
1 'polypeptide(L)'
;MSTLVGKKAPVFEEKAVINGNQIVEGYSLSQFVGKKDVVFFFYPLDFTFVCPTELLAFQEKLAEFEKRNVQVVACSVDSEFSHWAWLNTEKKKGGIQGVTYPIVADLSKTIAEAYGVLAGEYDFDDEGKSVFNGAPVAYRGLFLIDKEGVVRHSVVNDLPLGRNVDEALRMVDALHHFEENGEVCPANWSEGKEAMTASAEGVAEYLTNN
;
A
#
# COMPACT_ATOMS: atom_id res chain seq x y z
N MET A 1 12.90 12.23 -6.23
CA MET A 1 13.06 11.21 -5.16
C MET A 1 13.60 9.90 -5.75
N SER A 2 14.39 9.12 -4.99
CA SER A 2 14.82 7.77 -5.40
C SER A 2 13.76 6.75 -5.00
N THR A 3 13.58 5.68 -5.81
CA THR A 3 12.67 4.59 -5.46
C THR A 3 12.96 4.02 -4.06
N LEU A 4 11.92 3.56 -3.36
CA LEU A 4 12.02 2.82 -2.09
C LEU A 4 12.25 1.32 -2.30
N VAL A 5 12.03 0.79 -3.51
CA VAL A 5 12.22 -0.65 -3.80
C VAL A 5 13.67 -1.06 -3.50
N GLY A 6 13.82 -2.15 -2.75
CA GLY A 6 15.11 -2.64 -2.24
C GLY A 6 15.62 -1.96 -0.97
N LYS A 7 14.87 -1.03 -0.37
CA LYS A 7 15.24 -0.31 0.86
C LYS A 7 14.27 -0.62 1.98
N LYS A 8 14.69 -0.38 3.22
CA LYS A 8 13.78 -0.42 4.37
C LYS A 8 12.67 0.60 4.21
N ALA A 9 11.45 0.17 4.49
CA ALA A 9 10.28 1.04 4.50
C ALA A 9 10.44 2.16 5.56
N PRO A 10 10.06 3.40 5.25
CA PRO A 10 10.05 4.48 6.24
C PRO A 10 9.23 4.10 7.48
N VAL A 11 9.77 4.36 8.66
CA VAL A 11 9.15 4.05 9.95
C VAL A 11 8.30 5.24 10.39
N PHE A 12 7.15 4.95 10.98
CA PHE A 12 6.28 5.95 11.58
C PHE A 12 5.59 5.39 12.82
N GLU A 13 5.05 6.28 13.64
CA GLU A 13 4.17 5.98 14.77
C GLU A 13 3.06 7.03 14.78
N GLU A 14 1.85 6.62 14.43
CA GLU A 14 0.72 7.53 14.25
C GLU A 14 -0.58 6.91 14.78
N LYS A 15 -1.64 7.70 14.81
CA LYS A 15 -2.99 7.21 15.11
C LYS A 15 -3.55 6.43 13.94
N ALA A 16 -4.39 5.45 14.25
CA ALA A 16 -5.10 4.66 13.25
C ALA A 16 -6.50 4.27 13.75
N VAL A 17 -7.39 3.95 12.81
CA VAL A 17 -8.64 3.26 13.11
C VAL A 17 -8.49 1.80 12.70
N ILE A 18 -8.69 0.89 13.63
CA ILE A 18 -8.61 -0.56 13.42
C ILE A 18 -9.98 -1.21 13.65
N ASN A 19 -10.17 -2.42 13.09
CA ASN A 19 -11.40 -3.22 13.24
C ASN A 19 -12.69 -2.45 12.85
N GLY A 20 -12.58 -1.46 11.97
CA GLY A 20 -13.69 -0.66 11.47
C GLY A 20 -14.23 0.42 12.44
N ASN A 21 -13.81 0.47 13.70
CA ASN A 21 -14.39 1.41 14.67
C ASN A 21 -13.51 1.79 15.86
N GLN A 22 -12.34 1.19 16.02
CA GLN A 22 -11.49 1.43 17.19
C GLN A 22 -10.33 2.37 16.84
N ILE A 23 -10.31 3.56 17.42
CA ILE A 23 -9.16 4.48 17.35
C ILE A 23 -8.08 3.98 18.30
N VAL A 24 -6.85 3.90 17.79
CA VAL A 24 -5.64 3.55 18.55
C VAL A 24 -4.54 4.57 18.33
N GLU A 25 -3.67 4.74 19.32
CA GLU A 25 -2.47 5.55 19.24
C GLU A 25 -1.24 4.66 19.04
N GLY A 26 -0.14 5.22 18.53
CA GLY A 26 1.12 4.50 18.39
C GLY A 26 1.11 3.37 17.36
N TYR A 27 0.25 3.45 16.35
CA TYR A 27 0.21 2.45 15.29
C TYR A 27 1.45 2.56 14.39
N SER A 28 2.12 1.44 14.16
CA SER A 28 3.34 1.37 13.33
C SER A 28 3.38 0.06 12.56
N LEU A 29 3.93 0.08 11.34
CA LEU A 29 4.19 -1.14 10.56
C LEU A 29 5.28 -2.01 11.18
N SER A 30 6.13 -1.46 12.04
CA SER A 30 7.19 -2.20 12.75
C SER A 30 6.68 -3.40 13.55
N GLN A 31 5.42 -3.39 13.98
CA GLN A 31 4.78 -4.50 14.68
C GLN A 31 4.68 -5.80 13.85
N PHE A 32 4.77 -5.70 12.52
CA PHE A 32 4.70 -6.82 11.58
C PHE A 32 6.05 -7.39 11.19
N VAL A 33 7.14 -6.66 11.46
CA VAL A 33 8.51 -7.11 11.13
C VAL A 33 8.79 -8.46 11.81
N GLY A 34 9.33 -9.40 11.04
CA GLY A 34 9.58 -10.77 11.46
C GLY A 34 8.32 -11.67 11.53
N LYS A 35 7.14 -11.16 11.18
CA LYS A 35 5.88 -11.88 11.34
C LYS A 35 5.07 -12.00 10.05
N LYS A 36 4.82 -10.87 9.39
CA LYS A 36 3.95 -10.79 8.21
C LYS A 36 4.54 -9.84 7.17
N ASP A 37 4.24 -10.10 5.91
CA ASP A 37 4.37 -9.09 4.88
C ASP A 37 3.26 -8.06 5.02
N VAL A 38 3.48 -6.88 4.44
CA VAL A 38 2.51 -5.77 4.52
C VAL A 38 2.24 -5.22 3.12
N VAL A 39 0.97 -5.13 2.76
CA VAL A 39 0.51 -4.28 1.66
C VAL A 39 0.06 -2.96 2.27
N PHE A 40 0.90 -1.94 2.15
CA PHE A 40 0.63 -0.59 2.64
C PHE A 40 0.27 0.31 1.47
N PHE A 41 -0.92 0.90 1.52
CA PHE A 41 -1.38 1.73 0.42
C PHE A 41 -1.95 3.08 0.87
N PHE A 42 -1.69 4.09 0.06
CA PHE A 42 -2.17 5.46 0.25
C PHE A 42 -3.38 5.72 -0.64
N TYR A 43 -4.30 6.56 -0.17
CA TYR A 43 -5.38 7.12 -0.97
C TYR A 43 -5.53 8.61 -0.64
N PRO A 44 -6.07 9.44 -1.56
CA PRO A 44 -6.08 10.90 -1.40
C PRO A 44 -6.82 11.40 -0.17
N LEU A 45 -8.14 11.15 -0.07
CA LEU A 45 -9.01 11.68 0.98
C LEU A 45 -10.22 10.78 1.21
N ASP A 46 -10.74 10.82 2.44
CA ASP A 46 -12.05 10.28 2.81
C ASP A 46 -13.18 10.97 2.05
N PHE A 47 -14.33 10.33 1.97
CA PHE A 47 -15.56 10.85 1.38
C PHE A 47 -15.42 11.40 -0.05
N THR A 48 -14.52 10.80 -0.86
CA THR A 48 -14.31 11.13 -2.27
C THR A 48 -14.93 10.08 -3.21
N PHE A 49 -14.47 9.98 -4.46
CA PHE A 49 -15.17 9.22 -5.51
C PHE A 49 -14.53 7.87 -5.82
N VAL A 50 -13.23 7.84 -6.14
CA VAL A 50 -12.50 6.59 -6.45
C VAL A 50 -12.12 5.85 -5.16
N CYS A 51 -11.79 6.58 -4.09
CA CYS A 51 -11.25 6.01 -2.85
C CYS A 51 -12.16 4.94 -2.21
N PRO A 52 -13.50 5.12 -2.07
CA PRO A 52 -14.34 4.07 -1.49
C PRO A 52 -14.33 2.78 -2.32
N THR A 53 -14.19 2.88 -3.65
CA THR A 53 -14.14 1.69 -4.52
C THR A 53 -12.88 0.87 -4.27
N GLU A 54 -11.73 1.51 -4.07
CA GLU A 54 -10.47 0.83 -3.76
C GLU A 54 -10.52 0.18 -2.39
N LEU A 55 -10.96 0.93 -1.34
CA LEU A 55 -10.98 0.40 0.02
C LEU A 55 -11.91 -0.81 0.14
N LEU A 56 -13.05 -0.78 -0.53
CA LEU A 56 -13.99 -1.90 -0.56
C LEU A 56 -13.43 -3.09 -1.36
N ALA A 57 -12.72 -2.84 -2.48
CA ALA A 57 -12.08 -3.91 -3.26
C ALA A 57 -10.97 -4.62 -2.45
N PHE A 58 -10.16 -3.88 -1.68
CA PHE A 58 -9.20 -4.49 -0.73
C PHE A 58 -9.91 -5.29 0.36
N GLN A 59 -11.05 -4.81 0.86
CA GLN A 59 -11.85 -5.55 1.85
C GLN A 59 -12.42 -6.86 1.27
N GLU A 60 -12.90 -6.85 0.03
CA GLU A 60 -13.40 -8.05 -0.65
C GLU A 60 -12.32 -9.13 -0.81
N LYS A 61 -11.06 -8.71 -0.96
CA LYS A 61 -9.90 -9.60 -1.10
C LYS A 61 -9.13 -9.84 0.22
N LEU A 62 -9.60 -9.27 1.34
CA LEU A 62 -8.85 -9.30 2.61
C LEU A 62 -8.50 -10.73 3.04
N ALA A 63 -9.44 -11.66 2.94
CA ALA A 63 -9.22 -13.07 3.27
C ALA A 63 -8.13 -13.73 2.39
N GLU A 64 -7.95 -13.29 1.15
CA GLU A 64 -6.89 -13.78 0.26
C GLU A 64 -5.50 -13.26 0.69
N PHE A 65 -5.42 -12.01 1.16
CA PHE A 65 -4.19 -11.49 1.77
C PHE A 65 -3.87 -12.19 3.10
N GLU A 66 -4.87 -12.42 3.95
CA GLU A 66 -4.70 -13.11 5.23
C GLU A 66 -4.20 -14.55 5.07
N LYS A 67 -4.74 -15.31 4.10
CA LYS A 67 -4.26 -16.67 3.74
C LYS A 67 -2.77 -16.68 3.37
N ARG A 68 -2.27 -15.62 2.79
CA ARG A 68 -0.86 -15.41 2.40
C ARG A 68 -0.01 -14.83 3.52
N ASN A 69 -0.57 -14.71 4.73
CA ASN A 69 0.07 -14.06 5.88
C ASN A 69 0.48 -12.60 5.60
N VAL A 70 -0.35 -11.86 4.87
CA VAL A 70 -0.14 -10.46 4.52
C VAL A 70 -1.10 -9.58 5.30
N GLN A 71 -0.59 -8.49 5.88
CA GLN A 71 -1.40 -7.44 6.48
C GLN A 71 -1.68 -6.33 5.48
N VAL A 72 -2.94 -6.03 5.25
CA VAL A 72 -3.36 -4.85 4.49
C VAL A 72 -3.48 -3.66 5.44
N VAL A 73 -2.92 -2.52 5.08
CA VAL A 73 -2.99 -1.25 5.84
C VAL A 73 -3.19 -0.10 4.85
N ALA A 74 -4.18 0.74 5.10
CA ALA A 74 -4.42 1.97 4.34
C ALA A 74 -3.90 3.21 5.07
N CYS A 75 -3.67 4.30 4.33
CA CYS A 75 -3.25 5.58 4.87
C CYS A 75 -3.82 6.73 4.02
N SER A 76 -4.28 7.80 4.66
CA SER A 76 -4.54 9.08 4.00
C SER A 76 -4.17 10.25 4.92
N VAL A 77 -4.22 11.45 4.37
CA VAL A 77 -3.91 12.69 5.10
C VAL A 77 -5.06 13.19 5.98
N ASP A 78 -6.13 12.42 6.12
CA ASP A 78 -7.26 12.72 7.01
C ASP A 78 -6.95 12.37 8.46
N SER A 79 -7.79 12.85 9.37
CA SER A 79 -7.70 12.53 10.80
C SER A 79 -8.33 11.17 11.12
N GLU A 80 -7.96 10.60 12.26
CA GLU A 80 -8.56 9.40 12.83
C GLU A 80 -10.08 9.53 13.01
N PHE A 81 -10.58 10.73 13.26
CA PHE A 81 -12.01 11.00 13.41
C PHE A 81 -12.76 10.97 12.08
N SER A 82 -12.13 11.46 11.00
CA SER A 82 -12.66 11.35 9.64
C SER A 82 -12.74 9.89 9.23
N HIS A 83 -11.67 9.12 9.39
CA HIS A 83 -11.65 7.68 9.11
C HIS A 83 -12.73 6.94 9.89
N TRP A 84 -12.84 7.23 11.20
CA TRP A 84 -13.86 6.60 12.04
C TRP A 84 -15.28 6.91 11.53
N ALA A 85 -15.56 8.16 11.19
CA ALA A 85 -16.87 8.57 10.66
C ALA A 85 -17.17 7.87 9.33
N TRP A 86 -16.20 7.79 8.43
CA TRP A 86 -16.36 7.18 7.12
C TRP A 86 -16.55 5.65 7.20
N LEU A 87 -15.81 4.98 8.08
CA LEU A 87 -15.97 3.56 8.40
C LEU A 87 -17.36 3.23 8.98
N ASN A 88 -18.02 4.17 9.65
CA ASN A 88 -19.36 4.02 10.18
C ASN A 88 -20.46 4.54 9.25
N THR A 89 -20.09 5.09 8.08
CA THR A 89 -21.04 5.55 7.07
C THR A 89 -21.42 4.41 6.12
N GLU A 90 -22.71 4.24 5.87
CA GLU A 90 -23.25 3.21 4.99
C GLU A 90 -22.76 3.40 3.53
N LYS A 91 -22.52 2.29 2.82
CA LYS A 91 -22.09 2.30 1.39
C LYS A 91 -23.04 3.12 0.50
N LYS A 92 -24.36 3.03 0.71
CA LYS A 92 -25.38 3.80 -0.04
C LYS A 92 -25.29 5.32 0.15
N LYS A 93 -24.53 5.77 1.15
CA LYS A 93 -24.24 7.18 1.45
C LYS A 93 -22.79 7.58 1.10
N GLY A 94 -22.09 6.75 0.32
CA GLY A 94 -20.70 6.98 -0.04
C GLY A 94 -19.69 6.56 1.04
N GLY A 95 -20.12 5.81 2.06
CA GLY A 95 -19.27 5.31 3.13
C GLY A 95 -18.60 3.99 2.78
N ILE A 96 -17.71 3.57 3.69
CA ILE A 96 -16.94 2.33 3.58
C ILE A 96 -17.25 1.35 4.72
N GLN A 97 -18.47 1.39 5.23
CA GLN A 97 -18.90 0.47 6.29
C GLN A 97 -18.64 -0.98 5.88
N GLY A 98 -17.97 -1.71 6.78
CA GLY A 98 -17.55 -3.10 6.58
C GLY A 98 -16.06 -3.26 6.28
N VAL A 99 -15.30 -2.19 6.06
CA VAL A 99 -13.83 -2.24 6.03
C VAL A 99 -13.32 -2.47 7.45
N THR A 100 -12.40 -3.45 7.61
CA THR A 100 -11.90 -3.90 8.92
C THR A 100 -10.39 -3.77 9.09
N TYR A 101 -9.63 -3.70 7.99
CA TYR A 101 -8.18 -3.48 8.08
C TYR A 101 -7.85 -2.05 8.57
N PRO A 102 -6.66 -1.83 9.15
CA PRO A 102 -6.25 -0.54 9.70
C PRO A 102 -6.21 0.57 8.65
N ILE A 103 -6.66 1.78 9.06
CA ILE A 103 -6.49 3.02 8.30
C ILE A 103 -5.70 4.00 9.17
N VAL A 104 -4.51 4.39 8.71
CA VAL A 104 -3.57 5.29 9.40
C VAL A 104 -3.89 6.74 9.04
N ALA A 105 -3.90 7.60 10.05
CA ALA A 105 -4.18 9.03 9.94
C ALA A 105 -2.87 9.83 9.80
N ASP A 106 -2.47 10.14 8.56
CA ASP A 106 -1.27 10.95 8.26
C ASP A 106 -1.61 12.44 8.15
N LEU A 107 -2.21 13.01 9.21
CA LEU A 107 -2.64 14.40 9.22
C LEU A 107 -1.48 15.39 9.01
N SER A 108 -0.28 15.03 9.47
CA SER A 108 0.97 15.79 9.26
C SER A 108 1.54 15.69 7.85
N LYS A 109 1.09 14.72 7.05
CA LYS A 109 1.59 14.36 5.70
C LYS A 109 3.03 13.84 5.66
N THR A 110 3.60 13.56 6.83
CA THR A 110 5.00 13.13 6.95
C THR A 110 5.20 11.71 6.45
N ILE A 111 4.18 10.84 6.55
CA ILE A 111 4.24 9.49 6.02
C ILE A 111 4.16 9.54 4.49
N ALA A 112 3.19 10.27 3.92
CA ALA A 112 3.05 10.43 2.48
C ALA A 112 4.30 11.05 1.84
N GLU A 113 4.93 12.03 2.51
CA GLU A 113 6.21 12.63 2.10
C GLU A 113 7.35 11.59 2.14
N ALA A 114 7.51 10.86 3.25
CA ALA A 114 8.57 9.86 3.42
C ALA A 114 8.47 8.71 2.41
N TYR A 115 7.24 8.31 2.05
CA TYR A 115 6.99 7.31 1.00
C TYR A 115 7.04 7.88 -0.41
N GLY A 116 7.23 9.19 -0.57
CA GLY A 116 7.35 9.86 -1.88
C GLY A 116 6.04 9.90 -2.67
N VAL A 117 4.91 9.91 -1.99
CA VAL A 117 3.57 9.93 -2.61
C VAL A 117 2.76 11.18 -2.30
N LEU A 118 3.32 12.16 -1.59
CA LEU A 118 2.67 13.46 -1.41
C LEU A 118 2.58 14.19 -2.76
N ALA A 119 1.37 14.63 -3.15
CA ALA A 119 1.11 15.25 -4.45
C ALA A 119 1.50 16.74 -4.52
N GLY A 120 2.01 17.28 -3.46
CA GLY A 120 2.59 18.63 -3.38
C GLY A 120 3.82 18.61 -2.49
N GLU A 121 4.37 19.80 -2.27
CA GLU A 121 5.57 19.99 -1.47
C GLU A 121 5.51 21.26 -0.63
N TYR A 122 6.16 21.24 0.51
CA TYR A 122 6.40 22.44 1.30
C TYR A 122 7.54 23.24 0.68
N ASP A 123 7.38 24.56 0.61
CA ASP A 123 8.36 25.50 0.09
C ASP A 123 8.31 26.80 0.89
N PHE A 124 9.14 27.76 0.55
CA PHE A 124 9.14 29.09 1.12
C PHE A 124 8.93 30.13 0.01
N ASP A 125 8.05 31.12 0.26
CA ASP A 125 7.88 32.25 -0.64
C ASP A 125 9.05 33.24 -0.53
N ASP A 126 9.02 34.29 -1.36
CA ASP A 126 10.07 35.33 -1.42
C ASP A 126 10.23 36.09 -0.07
N GLU A 127 9.26 36.01 0.82
CA GLU A 127 9.27 36.61 2.16
C GLU A 127 9.76 35.62 3.23
N GLY A 128 10.08 34.37 2.85
CA GLY A 128 10.52 33.31 3.76
C GLY A 128 9.37 32.67 4.55
N LYS A 129 8.12 32.85 4.12
CA LYS A 129 6.96 32.22 4.72
C LYS A 129 6.75 30.84 4.12
N SER A 130 6.48 29.83 4.97
CA SER A 130 6.15 28.47 4.49
C SER A 130 4.86 28.48 3.67
N VAL A 131 4.92 27.93 2.47
CA VAL A 131 3.81 27.71 1.53
C VAL A 131 3.74 26.24 1.16
N PHE A 132 2.58 25.79 0.71
CA PHE A 132 2.40 24.43 0.18
C PHE A 132 2.02 24.53 -1.30
N ASN A 133 2.87 24.00 -2.18
CA ASN A 133 2.66 23.96 -3.62
C ASN A 133 2.08 22.61 -4.04
N GLY A 134 1.00 22.63 -4.85
CA GLY A 134 0.32 21.43 -5.29
C GLY A 134 -0.87 21.01 -4.41
N ALA A 135 -1.34 19.77 -4.58
CA ALA A 135 -2.46 19.23 -3.81
C ALA A 135 -1.94 18.62 -2.48
N PRO A 136 -2.45 19.04 -1.32
CA PRO A 136 -1.98 18.53 -0.03
C PRO A 136 -2.56 17.15 0.33
N VAL A 137 -2.52 16.21 -0.62
CA VAL A 137 -3.05 14.86 -0.53
C VAL A 137 -2.02 13.85 -1.01
N ALA A 138 -2.22 12.57 -0.70
CA ALA A 138 -1.39 11.51 -1.23
C ALA A 138 -1.86 11.07 -2.62
N TYR A 139 -0.91 10.77 -3.53
CA TYR A 139 -1.16 9.92 -4.69
C TYR A 139 -1.58 8.52 -4.27
N ARG A 140 -2.10 7.72 -5.21
CA ARG A 140 -2.50 6.34 -4.96
C ARG A 140 -1.27 5.42 -4.97
N GLY A 141 -0.41 5.58 -3.97
CA GLY A 141 0.76 4.72 -3.75
C GLY A 141 0.37 3.39 -3.14
N LEU A 142 1.03 2.29 -3.55
CA LEU A 142 0.96 0.99 -2.90
C LEU A 142 2.37 0.43 -2.80
N PHE A 143 2.70 -0.16 -1.66
CA PHE A 143 3.99 -0.73 -1.35
C PHE A 143 3.80 -2.14 -0.76
N LEU A 144 4.42 -3.14 -1.38
CA LEU A 144 4.57 -4.47 -0.79
C LEU A 144 5.88 -4.47 0.01
N ILE A 145 5.76 -4.72 1.30
CA ILE A 145 6.86 -4.71 2.27
C ILE A 145 6.99 -6.12 2.83
N ASP A 146 8.17 -6.71 2.73
CA ASP A 146 8.43 -8.05 3.23
C ASP A 146 8.55 -8.12 4.77
N LYS A 147 8.70 -9.34 5.30
CA LYS A 147 8.86 -9.60 6.74
C LYS A 147 10.10 -8.94 7.34
N GLU A 148 11.13 -8.68 6.54
CA GLU A 148 12.31 -7.94 6.97
C GLU A 148 12.09 -6.42 6.97
N GLY A 149 10.92 -5.94 6.53
CA GLY A 149 10.58 -4.52 6.42
C GLY A 149 11.21 -3.85 5.20
N VAL A 150 11.56 -4.60 4.15
CA VAL A 150 12.10 -4.08 2.89
C VAL A 150 10.96 -3.94 1.87
N VAL A 151 10.90 -2.81 1.17
CA VAL A 151 9.96 -2.62 0.07
C VAL A 151 10.39 -3.47 -1.13
N ARG A 152 9.53 -4.39 -1.58
CA ARG A 152 9.79 -5.31 -2.70
C ARG A 152 9.11 -4.89 -3.99
N HIS A 153 7.96 -4.22 -3.87
CA HIS A 153 7.21 -3.71 -5.02
C HIS A 153 6.57 -2.39 -4.67
N SER A 154 6.41 -1.53 -5.67
CA SER A 154 5.62 -0.30 -5.54
C SER A 154 4.93 0.07 -6.84
N VAL A 155 3.73 0.62 -6.73
CA VAL A 155 3.00 1.26 -7.82
C VAL A 155 2.42 2.58 -7.31
N VAL A 156 2.48 3.63 -8.12
CA VAL A 156 1.89 4.93 -7.79
C VAL A 156 1.04 5.39 -8.98
N ASN A 157 -0.26 5.51 -8.76
CA ASN A 157 -1.20 6.03 -9.73
C ASN A 157 -1.55 7.48 -9.41
N ASP A 158 -1.85 8.25 -10.45
CA ASP A 158 -2.45 9.57 -10.32
C ASP A 158 -3.86 9.49 -9.70
N LEU A 159 -4.34 10.62 -9.20
CA LEU A 159 -5.56 10.76 -8.42
C LEU A 159 -6.82 10.14 -9.06
N PRO A 160 -7.07 10.24 -10.40
CA PRO A 160 -8.27 9.66 -11.02
C PRO A 160 -8.18 8.15 -11.31
N LEU A 161 -7.03 7.52 -11.11
CA LEU A 161 -6.75 6.15 -11.59
C LEU A 161 -6.71 5.16 -10.42
N GLY A 162 -7.81 4.45 -10.17
CA GLY A 162 -7.86 3.35 -9.19
C GLY A 162 -6.88 2.21 -9.52
N ARG A 163 -6.41 1.52 -8.47
CA ARG A 163 -5.46 0.40 -8.59
C ARG A 163 -6.19 -0.92 -8.83
N ASN A 164 -5.46 -1.88 -9.39
CA ASN A 164 -5.91 -3.25 -9.51
C ASN A 164 -5.45 -4.05 -8.28
N VAL A 165 -6.40 -4.55 -7.47
CA VAL A 165 -6.11 -5.30 -6.23
C VAL A 165 -5.59 -6.71 -6.54
N ASP A 166 -6.03 -7.32 -7.65
CA ASP A 166 -5.53 -8.64 -8.06
C ASP A 166 -4.05 -8.57 -8.47
N GLU A 167 -3.57 -7.44 -9.00
CA GLU A 167 -2.14 -7.25 -9.25
C GLU A 167 -1.34 -7.17 -7.94
N ALA A 168 -1.88 -6.58 -6.88
CA ALA A 168 -1.23 -6.60 -5.57
C ALA A 168 -1.10 -8.02 -5.02
N LEU A 169 -2.14 -8.86 -5.16
CA LEU A 169 -2.09 -10.27 -4.79
C LEU A 169 -1.07 -11.04 -5.65
N ARG A 170 -1.07 -10.82 -6.96
CA ARG A 170 -0.10 -11.43 -7.88
C ARG A 170 1.34 -11.12 -7.48
N MET A 171 1.63 -9.89 -7.04
CA MET A 171 2.96 -9.49 -6.59
C MET A 171 3.35 -10.12 -5.24
N VAL A 172 2.38 -10.34 -4.35
CA VAL A 172 2.59 -11.14 -3.14
C VAL A 172 2.96 -12.58 -3.50
N ASP A 173 2.20 -13.22 -4.39
CA ASP A 173 2.46 -14.59 -4.83
C ASP A 173 3.84 -14.71 -5.49
N ALA A 174 4.23 -13.75 -6.32
CA ALA A 174 5.55 -13.71 -6.94
C ALA A 174 6.70 -13.56 -5.93
N LEU A 175 6.50 -12.72 -4.89
CA LEU A 175 7.48 -12.56 -3.81
C LEU A 175 7.65 -13.87 -3.03
N HIS A 176 6.55 -14.50 -2.62
CA HIS A 176 6.56 -15.75 -1.87
C HIS A 176 7.19 -16.89 -2.69
N HIS A 177 6.84 -17.01 -3.99
CA HIS A 177 7.43 -17.99 -4.86
C HIS A 177 8.97 -17.86 -4.93
N PHE A 178 9.46 -16.63 -5.10
CA PHE A 178 10.91 -16.36 -5.11
C PHE A 178 11.57 -16.70 -3.75
N GLU A 179 10.94 -16.34 -2.63
CA GLU A 179 11.47 -16.60 -1.29
C GLU A 179 11.51 -18.10 -0.96
N GLU A 180 10.51 -18.86 -1.40
CA GLU A 180 10.39 -20.29 -1.12
C GLU A 180 11.26 -21.15 -2.05
N ASN A 181 11.35 -20.81 -3.33
CA ASN A 181 11.96 -21.65 -4.35
C ASN A 181 13.30 -21.09 -4.88
N GLY A 182 13.59 -19.82 -4.66
CA GLY A 182 14.76 -19.15 -5.25
C GLY A 182 14.66 -18.93 -6.76
N GLU A 183 13.50 -19.22 -7.35
CA GLU A 183 13.21 -19.05 -8.77
C GLU A 183 12.71 -17.64 -9.06
N VAL A 184 13.10 -17.08 -10.21
CA VAL A 184 12.64 -15.77 -10.64
C VAL A 184 11.36 -15.87 -11.45
N CYS A 185 10.44 -14.93 -11.20
CA CYS A 185 9.16 -14.87 -11.86
C CYS A 185 9.28 -14.06 -13.16
N PRO A 186 9.07 -14.67 -14.34
CA PRO A 186 9.14 -13.97 -15.62
C PRO A 186 7.98 -12.98 -15.81
N ALA A 187 8.02 -12.23 -16.91
CA ALA A 187 6.95 -11.28 -17.24
C ALA A 187 5.59 -11.99 -17.30
N ASN A 188 4.56 -11.33 -16.73
CA ASN A 188 3.18 -11.86 -16.64
C ASN A 188 3.04 -13.19 -15.85
N TRP A 189 4.03 -13.51 -15.02
CA TRP A 189 3.93 -14.67 -14.14
C TRP A 189 2.73 -14.52 -13.18
N SER A 190 2.08 -15.62 -12.89
CA SER A 190 1.06 -15.76 -11.84
C SER A 190 1.19 -17.14 -11.20
N GLU A 191 0.65 -17.31 -10.02
CA GLU A 191 0.66 -18.58 -9.29
C GLU A 191 0.24 -19.75 -10.19
N GLY A 192 1.00 -20.85 -10.12
CA GLY A 192 0.80 -22.05 -10.94
C GLY A 192 1.40 -22.01 -12.34
N LYS A 193 1.99 -20.88 -12.76
CA LYS A 193 2.75 -20.81 -14.01
C LYS A 193 4.23 -21.15 -13.78
N GLU A 194 4.90 -21.58 -14.87
CA GLU A 194 6.31 -21.85 -14.87
C GLU A 194 7.14 -20.63 -14.46
N ALA A 195 8.07 -20.83 -13.56
CA ALA A 195 9.10 -19.87 -13.17
C ALA A 195 10.45 -20.35 -13.76
N MET A 196 11.54 -19.64 -13.52
CA MET A 196 12.83 -20.04 -14.07
C MET A 196 13.97 -19.84 -13.08
N THR A 197 14.97 -20.68 -13.18
CA THR A 197 16.24 -20.47 -12.46
C THR A 197 16.97 -19.26 -13.02
N ALA A 198 17.52 -18.42 -12.14
CA ALA A 198 18.27 -17.21 -12.52
C ALA A 198 19.68 -17.60 -13.07
N SER A 199 19.71 -18.29 -14.22
CA SER A 199 20.93 -18.72 -14.92
C SER A 199 20.74 -18.59 -16.44
N ALA A 200 21.85 -18.64 -17.20
CA ALA A 200 21.78 -18.59 -18.66
C ALA A 200 21.02 -19.80 -19.23
N GLU A 201 21.25 -20.98 -18.65
CA GLU A 201 20.59 -22.22 -19.00
C GLU A 201 19.08 -22.15 -18.68
N GLY A 202 18.72 -21.67 -17.49
CA GLY A 202 17.32 -21.53 -17.08
C GLY A 202 16.52 -20.56 -17.95
N VAL A 203 17.14 -19.45 -18.37
CA VAL A 203 16.52 -18.52 -19.33
C VAL A 203 16.34 -19.18 -20.70
N ALA A 204 17.36 -19.89 -21.20
CA ALA A 204 17.29 -20.56 -22.50
C ALA A 204 16.21 -21.67 -22.54
N GLU A 205 16.09 -22.44 -21.47
CA GLU A 205 15.05 -23.46 -21.30
C GLU A 205 13.65 -22.83 -21.28
N TYR A 206 13.45 -21.81 -20.43
CA TYR A 206 12.18 -21.11 -20.31
C TYR A 206 11.73 -20.54 -21.68
N LEU A 207 12.61 -19.81 -22.38
CA LEU A 207 12.29 -19.19 -23.67
C LEU A 207 12.08 -20.23 -24.81
N THR A 208 12.58 -21.44 -24.66
CA THR A 208 12.36 -22.51 -25.64
C THR A 208 10.98 -23.17 -25.46
N ASN A 209 10.49 -23.21 -24.22
CA ASN A 209 9.24 -23.86 -23.85
C ASN A 209 8.02 -22.95 -23.90
N ASN A 210 8.21 -21.61 -23.93
CA ASN A 210 7.18 -20.57 -23.91
C ASN A 210 7.35 -19.57 -25.06
#